data_89717c40e32791805e8f42799a58cdec
#
_entry.id   89717c40e32791805e8f42799a58cdec
#
_cell.length_a   1.000
_cell.length_b   1.000
_cell.length_c   1.000
_cell.angle_alpha   90.00
_cell.angle_beta   90.00
_cell.angle_gamma   90.00
#
_symmetry.space_group_name_H-M   'P 1'
#
loop_
_entity.id
_entity.type
_entity.pdbx_description
1 polymer ?
#
loop_
_entity_poly.entity_id
_entity_poly.type
_entity_poly.pdbx_seq_one_letter_code
_entity_poly.pdbx_strand_id
1 'polypeptide(L)'
;SAIKRELTMSMLKDQPSNVVALLQQARMNEDVEVVHYATVMLAELHKEYDLKIQELKQELLKQPDDIDILEKLCLALEDYLASGLVAGKFDESSPRQYIDLLRRKVAISHELKDYLRLGGQYLALGEGQRLRQILDYCQVEWPMEEAYRVFQFQALVAQGDRLGLQQFYQDIETRQVYLSRHNRQIIDSWRIQA
;
A
#
# COMPACT_ATOMS: atom_id res chain seq x y z
N SER A 1 6.29 -33.06 -1.39
CA SER A 1 6.78 -33.39 -2.72
C SER A 1 6.92 -32.13 -3.56
N ALA A 2 7.88 -32.11 -4.49
CA ALA A 2 8.24 -30.95 -5.32
C ALA A 2 7.02 -30.34 -6.05
N ILE A 3 6.11 -31.15 -6.54
CA ILE A 3 4.90 -30.73 -7.28
C ILE A 3 3.94 -29.90 -6.41
N LYS A 4 3.77 -30.28 -5.11
CA LYS A 4 2.94 -29.49 -4.19
C LYS A 4 3.55 -28.12 -3.91
N ARG A 5 4.88 -28.06 -3.76
CA ARG A 5 5.63 -26.82 -3.58
C ARG A 5 5.50 -25.89 -4.80
N GLU A 6 5.64 -26.46 -6.00
CA GLU A 6 5.58 -25.71 -7.26
C GLU A 6 4.17 -25.16 -7.52
N LEU A 7 3.12 -25.94 -7.21
CA LEU A 7 1.71 -25.50 -7.26
C LEU A 7 1.43 -24.38 -6.24
N THR A 8 1.93 -24.51 -5.01
CA THR A 8 1.75 -23.45 -3.99
C THR A 8 2.48 -22.18 -4.37
N MET A 9 3.70 -22.29 -4.92
CA MET A 9 4.48 -21.14 -5.40
C MET A 9 3.86 -20.48 -6.65
N SER A 10 3.21 -21.25 -7.52
CA SER A 10 2.43 -20.72 -8.66
C SER A 10 1.19 -19.95 -8.18
N MET A 11 0.45 -20.49 -7.22
CA MET A 11 -0.72 -19.82 -6.62
C MET A 11 -0.33 -18.54 -5.85
N LEU A 12 0.86 -18.49 -5.27
CA LEU A 12 1.40 -17.31 -4.59
C LEU A 12 1.63 -16.12 -5.54
N LYS A 13 1.97 -16.38 -6.80
CA LYS A 13 2.17 -15.31 -7.79
C LYS A 13 0.87 -14.61 -8.16
N ASP A 14 -0.25 -15.31 -8.11
CA ASP A 14 -1.54 -14.78 -8.53
C ASP A 14 -2.31 -14.08 -7.39
N GLN A 15 -2.24 -14.60 -6.14
CA GLN A 15 -2.89 -14.00 -4.95
C GLN A 15 -2.13 -14.35 -3.65
N PRO A 16 -1.01 -13.69 -3.35
CA PRO A 16 -0.16 -14.06 -2.23
C PRO A 16 -0.86 -13.98 -0.86
N SER A 17 -1.72 -12.98 -0.65
CA SER A 17 -2.46 -12.79 0.60
C SER A 17 -3.43 -13.95 0.92
N ASN A 18 -4.08 -14.51 -0.09
CA ASN A 18 -4.99 -15.64 0.10
C ASN A 18 -4.24 -16.90 0.50
N VAL A 19 -3.08 -17.14 -0.10
CA VAL A 19 -2.25 -18.31 0.23
C VAL A 19 -1.66 -18.18 1.63
N VAL A 20 -1.18 -17.00 2.00
CA VAL A 20 -0.69 -16.73 3.37
C VAL A 20 -1.81 -16.95 4.39
N ALA A 21 -3.03 -16.43 4.13
CA ALA A 21 -4.18 -16.64 5.02
C ALA A 21 -4.52 -18.12 5.18
N LEU A 22 -4.51 -18.89 4.09
CA LEU A 22 -4.74 -20.36 4.12
C LEU A 22 -3.65 -21.09 4.91
N LEU A 23 -2.37 -20.72 4.74
CA LEU A 23 -1.29 -21.30 5.50
C LEU A 23 -1.36 -20.94 6.99
N GLN A 24 -1.76 -19.71 7.32
CA GLN A 24 -1.99 -19.28 8.70
C GLN A 24 -3.14 -20.08 9.35
N GLN A 25 -4.23 -20.33 8.61
CA GLN A 25 -5.33 -21.18 9.06
C GLN A 25 -4.87 -22.65 9.23
N ALA A 26 -4.07 -23.17 8.29
CA ALA A 26 -3.54 -24.54 8.35
C ALA A 26 -2.63 -24.76 9.58
N ARG A 27 -1.98 -23.73 10.11
CA ARG A 27 -1.22 -23.80 11.38
C ARG A 27 -2.09 -24.05 12.62
N MET A 28 -3.39 -23.83 12.52
CA MET A 28 -4.35 -24.08 13.59
C MET A 28 -5.04 -25.46 13.44
N ASN A 29 -4.58 -26.31 12.51
CA ASN A 29 -5.14 -27.63 12.27
C ASN A 29 -4.74 -28.60 13.38
N GLU A 30 -5.55 -29.64 13.62
CA GLU A 30 -5.25 -30.71 14.56
C GLU A 30 -4.19 -31.70 14.04
N ASP A 31 -4.01 -31.77 12.71
CA ASP A 31 -3.02 -32.63 12.06
C ASP A 31 -1.64 -32.00 12.12
N VAL A 32 -0.71 -32.66 12.84
CA VAL A 32 0.65 -32.20 13.05
C VAL A 32 1.45 -32.08 11.73
N GLU A 33 1.18 -32.92 10.73
CA GLU A 33 1.85 -32.87 9.43
C GLU A 33 1.41 -31.61 8.67
N VAL A 34 0.13 -31.28 8.72
CA VAL A 34 -0.42 -30.05 8.12
C VAL A 34 0.18 -28.81 8.77
N VAL A 35 0.22 -28.76 10.11
CA VAL A 35 0.83 -27.67 10.89
C VAL A 35 2.30 -27.49 10.55
N HIS A 36 3.06 -28.61 10.50
CA HIS A 36 4.48 -28.55 10.15
C HIS A 36 4.70 -28.01 8.74
N TYR A 37 3.96 -28.55 7.74
CA TYR A 37 4.05 -28.08 6.36
C TYR A 37 3.73 -26.59 6.22
N ALA A 38 2.64 -26.13 6.81
CA ALA A 38 2.23 -24.72 6.77
C ALA A 38 3.29 -23.82 7.42
N THR A 39 3.88 -24.25 8.54
CA THR A 39 4.93 -23.50 9.24
C THR A 39 6.19 -23.36 8.38
N VAL A 40 6.63 -24.45 7.74
CA VAL A 40 7.80 -24.44 6.85
C VAL A 40 7.57 -23.53 5.65
N MET A 41 6.38 -23.62 5.01
CA MET A 41 6.05 -22.79 3.86
C MET A 41 6.01 -21.30 4.21
N LEU A 42 5.41 -20.92 5.35
CA LEU A 42 5.42 -19.53 5.80
C LEU A 42 6.84 -19.01 6.08
N ALA A 43 7.71 -19.86 6.67
CA ALA A 43 9.10 -19.49 6.90
C ALA A 43 9.90 -19.32 5.59
N GLU A 44 9.66 -20.18 4.60
CA GLU A 44 10.28 -20.04 3.27
C GLU A 44 9.84 -18.74 2.59
N LEU A 45 8.53 -18.40 2.64
CA LEU A 45 8.02 -17.15 2.08
C LEU A 45 8.63 -15.91 2.75
N HIS A 46 8.71 -15.89 4.08
CA HIS A 46 9.39 -14.82 4.79
C HIS A 46 10.83 -14.66 4.31
N LYS A 47 11.55 -15.78 4.21
CA LYS A 47 12.95 -15.78 3.76
C LYS A 47 13.10 -15.22 2.34
N GLU A 48 12.19 -15.55 1.42
CA GLU A 48 12.24 -15.03 0.04
C GLU A 48 12.06 -13.49 0.01
N TYR A 49 11.07 -12.96 0.75
CA TYR A 49 10.90 -11.50 0.86
C TYR A 49 12.12 -10.84 1.53
N ASP A 50 12.61 -11.40 2.62
CA ASP A 50 13.77 -10.86 3.34
C ASP A 50 15.01 -10.80 2.45
N LEU A 51 15.30 -11.88 1.69
CA LEU A 51 16.43 -11.91 0.77
C LEU A 51 16.30 -10.84 -0.32
N LYS A 52 15.13 -10.75 -0.98
CA LYS A 52 14.87 -9.76 -2.02
C LYS A 52 15.02 -8.32 -1.49
N ILE A 53 14.47 -8.05 -0.31
CA ILE A 53 14.56 -6.73 0.32
C ILE A 53 16.02 -6.41 0.70
N GLN A 54 16.78 -7.37 1.23
CA GLN A 54 18.18 -7.18 1.59
C GLN A 54 19.07 -6.94 0.37
N GLU A 55 18.87 -7.68 -0.72
CA GLU A 55 19.59 -7.48 -1.99
C GLU A 55 19.36 -6.05 -2.51
N LEU A 56 18.12 -5.61 -2.59
CA LEU A 56 17.78 -4.26 -3.04
C LEU A 56 18.34 -3.16 -2.11
N LYS A 57 18.35 -3.39 -0.80
CA LYS A 57 19.00 -2.47 0.17
C LYS A 57 20.51 -2.37 -0.09
N GLN A 58 21.18 -3.48 -0.38
CA GLN A 58 22.61 -3.49 -0.70
C GLN A 58 22.91 -2.76 -2.03
N GLU A 59 22.03 -2.92 -3.02
CA GLU A 59 22.13 -2.15 -4.27
C GLU A 59 21.94 -0.65 -4.00
N LEU A 60 20.93 -0.27 -3.23
CA LEU A 60 20.66 1.13 -2.88
C LEU A 60 21.80 1.78 -2.07
N LEU A 61 22.54 1.02 -1.27
CA LEU A 61 23.74 1.53 -0.58
C LEU A 61 24.85 1.92 -1.54
N LYS A 62 24.95 1.23 -2.68
CA LYS A 62 25.95 1.54 -3.72
C LYS A 62 25.53 2.71 -4.59
N GLN A 63 24.24 2.87 -4.82
CA GLN A 63 23.65 3.92 -5.65
C GLN A 63 22.47 4.58 -4.90
N PRO A 64 22.78 5.47 -3.96
CA PRO A 64 21.79 5.98 -3.01
C PRO A 64 20.60 6.71 -3.63
N ASP A 65 20.78 7.41 -4.74
CA ASP A 65 19.75 8.24 -5.36
C ASP A 65 19.17 7.63 -6.65
N ASP A 66 19.42 6.33 -6.87
CA ASP A 66 18.85 5.61 -8.01
C ASP A 66 17.35 5.38 -7.78
N ILE A 67 16.53 6.06 -8.60
CA ILE A 67 15.08 6.03 -8.52
C ILE A 67 14.52 4.63 -8.85
N ASP A 68 15.14 3.90 -9.77
CA ASP A 68 14.68 2.57 -10.17
C ASP A 68 14.90 1.54 -9.04
N ILE A 69 16.04 1.64 -8.34
CA ILE A 69 16.31 0.79 -7.16
C ILE A 69 15.35 1.16 -6.02
N LEU A 70 15.14 2.46 -5.78
CA LEU A 70 14.15 2.93 -4.80
C LEU A 70 12.75 2.40 -5.11
N GLU A 71 12.32 2.47 -6.38
CA GLU A 71 11.01 1.93 -6.78
C GLU A 71 10.91 0.43 -6.55
N LYS A 72 11.91 -0.35 -6.97
CA LYS A 72 11.95 -1.80 -6.76
C LYS A 72 11.87 -2.15 -5.27
N LEU A 73 12.58 -1.40 -4.41
CA LEU A 73 12.56 -1.63 -2.97
C LEU A 73 11.21 -1.24 -2.35
N CYS A 74 10.61 -0.12 -2.79
CA CYS A 74 9.26 0.27 -2.39
C CYS A 74 8.23 -0.80 -2.75
N LEU A 75 8.27 -1.31 -3.99
CA LEU A 75 7.36 -2.37 -4.46
C LEU A 75 7.57 -3.68 -3.67
N ALA A 76 8.81 -4.07 -3.41
CA ALA A 76 9.10 -5.28 -2.63
C ALA A 76 8.57 -5.20 -1.20
N LEU A 77 8.67 -4.02 -0.55
CA LEU A 77 8.09 -3.80 0.78
C LEU A 77 6.57 -3.73 0.75
N GLU A 78 5.99 -3.10 -0.27
CA GLU A 78 4.54 -3.04 -0.46
C GLU A 78 3.95 -4.45 -0.63
N ASP A 79 4.55 -5.28 -1.49
CA ASP A 79 4.17 -6.68 -1.68
C ASP A 79 4.29 -7.47 -0.36
N TYR A 80 5.37 -7.26 0.39
CA TYR A 80 5.58 -7.91 1.67
C TYR A 80 4.51 -7.52 2.70
N LEU A 81 4.22 -6.23 2.82
CA LEU A 81 3.17 -5.72 3.71
C LEU A 81 1.77 -6.22 3.30
N ALA A 82 1.48 -6.22 1.99
CA ALA A 82 0.19 -6.68 1.45
C ALA A 82 0.02 -8.22 1.53
N SER A 83 1.11 -8.99 1.62
CA SER A 83 1.06 -10.45 1.68
C SER A 83 0.36 -10.99 2.92
N GLY A 84 0.26 -10.22 4.00
CA GLY A 84 -0.28 -10.65 5.30
C GLY A 84 0.72 -11.45 6.14
N LEU A 85 1.96 -11.64 5.68
CA LEU A 85 3.02 -12.32 6.45
C LEU A 85 3.40 -11.56 7.72
N VAL A 86 3.27 -10.24 7.69
CA VAL A 86 3.56 -9.34 8.82
C VAL A 86 2.45 -9.37 9.88
N ALA A 87 1.24 -9.82 9.52
CA ALA A 87 0.10 -9.91 10.43
C ALA A 87 0.41 -10.86 11.59
N GLY A 88 0.50 -10.33 12.80
CA GLY A 88 0.80 -11.10 14.03
C GLY A 88 2.24 -10.98 14.54
N LYS A 89 3.15 -10.35 13.81
CA LYS A 89 4.42 -9.86 14.36
C LYS A 89 4.24 -8.38 14.68
N PHE A 90 4.58 -7.95 15.90
CA PHE A 90 4.69 -6.53 16.28
C PHE A 90 5.92 -5.89 15.58
N ASP A 91 6.06 -6.09 14.29
CA ASP A 91 7.13 -5.50 13.51
C ASP A 91 6.64 -4.17 12.91
N GLU A 92 6.67 -3.12 13.73
CA GLU A 92 6.46 -1.76 13.28
C GLU A 92 7.61 -1.24 12.38
N SER A 93 8.68 -2.02 12.23
CA SER A 93 9.87 -1.60 11.50
C SER A 93 9.63 -1.55 9.99
N SER A 94 8.91 -2.51 9.42
CA SER A 94 8.67 -2.61 7.98
C SER A 94 7.76 -1.50 7.43
N PRO A 95 6.62 -1.15 8.07
CA PRO A 95 5.82 0.01 7.66
C PRO A 95 6.59 1.34 7.75
N ARG A 96 7.38 1.53 8.81
CA ARG A 96 8.20 2.74 8.97
C ARG A 96 9.28 2.84 7.90
N GLN A 97 9.99 1.74 7.60
CA GLN A 97 10.97 1.69 6.52
C GLN A 97 10.34 2.05 5.17
N TYR A 98 9.14 1.52 4.88
CA TYR A 98 8.43 1.83 3.66
C TYR A 98 8.09 3.33 3.54
N ILE A 99 7.61 3.94 4.63
CA ILE A 99 7.36 5.39 4.69
C ILE A 99 8.64 6.20 4.46
N ASP A 100 9.75 5.83 5.09
CA ASP A 100 11.01 6.54 4.93
C ASP A 100 11.55 6.46 3.50
N LEU A 101 11.38 5.31 2.83
CA LEU A 101 11.72 5.16 1.41
C LEU A 101 10.81 6.00 0.51
N LEU A 102 9.51 6.00 0.77
CA LEU A 102 8.56 6.85 0.03
C LEU A 102 8.88 8.33 0.20
N ARG A 103 9.19 8.78 1.44
CA ARG A 103 9.61 10.17 1.70
C ARG A 103 10.85 10.54 0.90
N ARG A 104 11.83 9.65 0.85
CA ARG A 104 13.03 9.86 0.04
C ARG A 104 12.70 9.90 -1.45
N LYS A 105 11.84 8.99 -1.90
CA LYS A 105 11.43 8.91 -3.30
C LYS A 105 10.69 10.17 -3.75
N VAL A 106 9.69 10.67 -2.99
CA VAL A 106 8.97 11.90 -3.35
C VAL A 106 9.87 13.12 -3.41
N ALA A 107 10.96 13.16 -2.62
CA ALA A 107 11.94 14.24 -2.65
C ALA A 107 12.79 14.25 -3.93
N ILE A 108 12.88 13.12 -4.64
CA ILE A 108 13.66 12.97 -5.88
C ILE A 108 12.75 13.00 -7.11
N SER A 109 11.68 12.18 -7.12
CA SER A 109 10.82 11.96 -8.30
C SER A 109 9.83 13.10 -8.55
N HIS A 110 9.33 13.74 -7.49
CA HIS A 110 8.24 14.71 -7.53
C HIS A 110 6.99 14.21 -8.30
N GLU A 111 6.75 12.89 -8.32
CA GLU A 111 5.62 12.30 -9.03
C GLU A 111 4.38 12.13 -8.13
N LEU A 112 3.21 12.52 -8.64
CA LEU A 112 1.93 12.42 -7.93
C LEU A 112 1.71 11.02 -7.32
N LYS A 113 1.98 9.95 -8.08
CA LYS A 113 1.78 8.57 -7.61
C LYS A 113 2.49 8.27 -6.29
N ASP A 114 3.70 8.82 -6.09
CA ASP A 114 4.50 8.58 -4.90
C ASP A 114 3.97 9.36 -3.70
N TYR A 115 3.47 10.58 -3.91
CA TYR A 115 2.76 11.34 -2.87
C TYR A 115 1.47 10.63 -2.44
N LEU A 116 0.70 10.07 -3.39
CA LEU A 116 -0.52 9.33 -3.05
C LEU A 116 -0.21 8.04 -2.27
N ARG A 117 0.86 7.31 -2.62
CA ARG A 117 1.32 6.15 -1.85
C ARG A 117 1.72 6.54 -0.43
N LEU A 118 2.50 7.62 -0.28
CA LEU A 118 2.90 8.15 1.02
C LEU A 118 1.70 8.60 1.85
N GLY A 119 0.78 9.33 1.24
CA GLY A 119 -0.49 9.75 1.87
C GLY A 119 -1.34 8.57 2.31
N GLY A 120 -1.40 7.51 1.51
CA GLY A 120 -2.08 6.26 1.86
C GLY A 120 -1.51 5.60 3.11
N GLN A 121 -0.19 5.61 3.29
CA GLN A 121 0.44 5.10 4.51
C GLN A 121 0.10 5.97 5.74
N TYR A 122 0.12 7.29 5.60
CA TYR A 122 -0.27 8.18 6.70
C TYR A 122 -1.75 8.04 7.06
N LEU A 123 -2.62 7.82 6.07
CA LEU A 123 -4.04 7.53 6.30
C LEU A 123 -4.21 6.22 7.07
N ALA A 124 -3.54 5.15 6.66
CA ALA A 124 -3.61 3.85 7.31
C ALA A 124 -3.11 3.86 8.77
N LEU A 125 -2.11 4.69 9.07
CA LEU A 125 -1.57 4.87 10.41
C LEU A 125 -2.33 5.91 11.28
N GLY A 126 -3.33 6.59 10.72
CA GLY A 126 -4.06 7.65 11.42
C GLY A 126 -3.24 8.92 11.65
N GLU A 127 -2.13 9.12 10.91
CA GLU A 127 -1.26 10.30 11.01
C GLU A 127 -1.85 11.51 10.29
N GLY A 128 -2.98 12.01 10.78
CA GLY A 128 -3.80 13.03 10.11
C GLY A 128 -3.07 14.32 9.77
N GLN A 129 -2.12 14.77 10.61
CA GLN A 129 -1.35 15.99 10.32
C GLN A 129 -0.42 15.81 9.12
N ARG A 130 0.27 14.68 9.02
CA ARG A 130 1.15 14.37 7.89
C ARG A 130 0.36 14.14 6.60
N LEU A 131 -0.77 13.44 6.71
CA LEU A 131 -1.69 13.27 5.59
C LEU A 131 -2.16 14.61 5.04
N ARG A 132 -2.55 15.56 5.93
CA ARG A 132 -2.96 16.91 5.53
C ARG A 132 -1.86 17.63 4.75
N GLN A 133 -0.61 17.56 5.18
CA GLN A 133 0.51 18.16 4.45
C GLN A 133 0.65 17.60 3.03
N ILE A 134 0.44 16.28 2.85
CA ILE A 134 0.44 15.67 1.51
C ILE A 134 -0.74 16.18 0.68
N LEU A 135 -1.94 16.23 1.25
CA LEU A 135 -3.12 16.71 0.53
C LEU A 135 -2.99 18.18 0.12
N ASP A 136 -2.48 19.03 1.02
CA ASP A 136 -2.26 20.47 0.75
C ASP A 136 -1.23 20.65 -0.38
N TYR A 137 -0.14 19.89 -0.37
CA TYR A 137 0.85 19.93 -1.43
C TYR A 137 0.26 19.45 -2.77
N CYS A 138 -0.43 18.32 -2.79
CA CYS A 138 -1.07 17.80 -4.01
C CYS A 138 -2.17 18.74 -4.54
N GLN A 139 -2.88 19.45 -3.66
CA GLN A 139 -3.88 20.45 -4.05
C GLN A 139 -3.27 21.61 -4.85
N VAL A 140 -2.03 21.97 -4.56
CA VAL A 140 -1.32 23.05 -5.26
C VAL A 140 -0.74 22.54 -6.59
N GLU A 141 -0.07 21.39 -6.57
CA GLU A 141 0.68 20.86 -7.71
C GLU A 141 -0.21 20.18 -8.75
N TRP A 142 -1.23 19.43 -8.31
CA TRP A 142 -2.08 18.59 -9.17
C TRP A 142 -3.58 18.77 -8.91
N PRO A 143 -4.10 20.00 -8.89
CA PRO A 143 -5.48 20.28 -8.47
C PRO A 143 -6.54 19.68 -9.39
N MET A 144 -6.20 19.35 -10.64
CA MET A 144 -7.12 18.83 -11.66
C MET A 144 -6.96 17.33 -11.92
N GLU A 145 -5.94 16.68 -11.32
CA GLU A 145 -5.65 15.27 -11.56
C GLU A 145 -6.68 14.37 -10.87
N GLU A 146 -7.33 13.51 -11.64
CA GLU A 146 -8.36 12.59 -11.14
C GLU A 146 -7.83 11.71 -9.99
N ALA A 147 -6.61 11.18 -10.10
CA ALA A 147 -6.02 10.31 -9.09
C ALA A 147 -5.89 11.03 -7.73
N TYR A 148 -5.48 12.30 -7.73
CA TYR A 148 -5.45 13.11 -6.51
C TYR A 148 -6.87 13.33 -5.94
N ARG A 149 -7.84 13.66 -6.79
CA ARG A 149 -9.21 13.93 -6.33
C ARG A 149 -9.89 12.70 -5.73
N VAL A 150 -9.68 11.54 -6.34
CA VAL A 150 -10.17 10.28 -5.79
C VAL A 150 -9.52 9.99 -4.44
N PHE A 151 -8.20 10.18 -4.31
CA PHE A 151 -7.51 10.00 -3.03
C PHE A 151 -7.97 11.00 -1.96
N GLN A 152 -8.12 12.29 -2.31
CA GLN A 152 -8.65 13.32 -1.41
C GLN A 152 -10.04 12.93 -0.89
N PHE A 153 -10.93 12.48 -1.77
CA PHE A 153 -12.26 11.99 -1.39
C PHE A 153 -12.18 10.80 -0.42
N GLN A 154 -11.35 9.79 -0.73
CA GLN A 154 -11.16 8.63 0.13
C GLN A 154 -10.63 9.02 1.52
N ALA A 155 -9.68 9.94 1.58
CA ALA A 155 -9.12 10.44 2.83
C ALA A 155 -10.19 11.17 3.68
N LEU A 156 -11.00 12.03 3.08
CA LEU A 156 -12.08 12.75 3.76
C LEU A 156 -13.15 11.79 4.30
N VAL A 157 -13.55 10.79 3.50
CA VAL A 157 -14.49 9.76 3.93
C VAL A 157 -13.92 8.95 5.10
N ALA A 158 -12.69 8.50 5.00
CA ALA A 158 -12.05 7.71 6.07
C ALA A 158 -11.89 8.50 7.38
N GLN A 159 -11.70 9.81 7.30
CA GLN A 159 -11.62 10.70 8.46
C GLN A 159 -12.99 11.14 8.99
N GLY A 160 -14.08 10.87 8.27
CA GLY A 160 -15.42 11.35 8.62
C GLY A 160 -15.57 12.88 8.53
N ASP A 161 -14.73 13.53 7.71
CA ASP A 161 -14.71 14.99 7.57
C ASP A 161 -15.83 15.49 6.66
N ARG A 162 -17.00 15.71 7.25
CA ARG A 162 -18.19 16.19 6.53
C ARG A 162 -18.02 17.57 5.92
N LEU A 163 -17.35 18.48 6.64
CA LEU A 163 -17.10 19.83 6.13
C LEU A 163 -16.14 19.79 4.93
N GLY A 164 -15.07 19.00 5.06
CA GLY A 164 -14.14 18.76 3.95
C GLY A 164 -14.82 18.15 2.73
N LEU A 165 -15.75 17.20 2.93
CA LEU A 165 -16.54 16.63 1.83
C LEU A 165 -17.43 17.67 1.13
N GLN A 166 -18.10 18.55 1.86
CA GLN A 166 -18.90 19.62 1.27
C GLN A 166 -18.03 20.57 0.42
N GLN A 167 -16.87 20.97 0.95
CA GLN A 167 -15.91 21.81 0.22
C GLN A 167 -15.37 21.10 -1.02
N PHE A 168 -15.06 19.80 -0.90
CA PHE A 168 -14.62 18.96 -2.01
C PHE A 168 -15.65 18.94 -3.15
N TYR A 169 -16.94 18.70 -2.88
CA TYR A 169 -17.99 18.70 -3.90
C TYR A 169 -18.11 20.07 -4.59
N GLN A 170 -18.06 21.14 -3.82
CA GLN A 170 -18.12 22.49 -4.37
C GLN A 170 -16.91 22.80 -5.28
N ASP A 171 -15.72 22.36 -4.86
CA ASP A 171 -14.47 22.61 -5.61
C ASP A 171 -14.44 21.82 -6.93
N ILE A 172 -14.81 20.53 -6.95
CA ILE A 172 -14.85 19.72 -8.18
C ILE A 172 -15.88 20.25 -9.19
N GLU A 173 -17.02 20.77 -8.73
CA GLU A 173 -18.03 21.39 -9.59
C GLU A 173 -17.57 22.74 -10.15
N THR A 174 -17.05 23.61 -9.28
CA THR A 174 -16.59 24.95 -9.66
C THR A 174 -15.42 24.87 -10.65
N ARG A 175 -14.49 23.97 -10.45
CA ARG A 175 -13.31 23.78 -11.31
C ARG A 175 -13.58 22.89 -12.50
N GLN A 176 -14.75 22.25 -12.59
CA GLN A 176 -15.10 21.29 -13.63
C GLN A 176 -14.07 20.16 -13.76
N VAL A 177 -13.64 19.61 -12.61
CA VAL A 177 -12.65 18.52 -12.57
C VAL A 177 -13.16 17.31 -13.33
N TYR A 178 -12.35 16.80 -14.25
CA TYR A 178 -12.67 15.55 -14.93
C TYR A 178 -12.62 14.37 -13.95
N LEU A 179 -13.68 13.59 -13.95
CA LEU A 179 -13.76 12.30 -13.26
C LEU A 179 -14.29 11.27 -14.25
N SER A 180 -13.66 10.10 -14.29
CA SER A 180 -14.15 8.96 -15.05
C SER A 180 -15.57 8.60 -14.58
N ARG A 181 -16.35 7.94 -15.45
CA ARG A 181 -17.74 7.55 -15.13
C ARG A 181 -17.81 6.72 -13.84
N HIS A 182 -16.88 5.82 -13.65
CA HIS A 182 -16.79 4.95 -12.45
C HIS A 182 -16.57 5.76 -11.18
N ASN A 183 -15.54 6.62 -11.17
CA ASN A 183 -15.20 7.42 -10.00
C ASN A 183 -16.29 8.45 -9.67
N ARG A 184 -16.90 9.04 -10.70
CA ARG A 184 -18.04 9.96 -10.52
C ARG A 184 -19.21 9.25 -9.84
N GLN A 185 -19.58 8.05 -10.29
CA GLN A 185 -20.67 7.28 -9.68
C GLN A 185 -20.40 6.97 -8.20
N ILE A 186 -19.17 6.59 -7.85
CA ILE A 186 -18.80 6.33 -6.46
C ILE A 186 -18.93 7.61 -5.63
N ILE A 187 -18.33 8.70 -6.08
CA ILE A 187 -18.33 9.99 -5.37
C ILE A 187 -19.75 10.52 -5.18
N ASP A 188 -20.59 10.49 -6.25
CA ASP A 188 -21.97 10.97 -6.21
C ASP A 188 -22.87 10.11 -5.29
N SER A 189 -22.60 8.79 -5.19
CA SER A 189 -23.37 7.91 -4.28
C SER A 189 -23.20 8.28 -2.80
N TRP A 190 -22.06 8.80 -2.42
CA TRP A 190 -21.80 9.28 -1.06
C TRP A 190 -22.44 10.65 -0.77
N ARG A 191 -22.66 11.46 -1.78
CA ARG A 191 -23.31 12.78 -1.65
C ARG A 191 -24.76 12.67 -1.17
N ILE A 192 -25.43 11.57 -1.51
CA ILE A 192 -26.83 11.31 -1.12
C ILE A 192 -26.93 10.88 0.35
N GLN A 193 -25.84 10.39 0.94
CA GLN A 193 -25.80 9.86 2.31
C GLN A 193 -25.22 10.85 3.34
N ALA A 194 -24.62 11.94 2.91
CA ALA A 194 -23.97 12.96 3.73
C ALA A 194 -24.90 14.16 3.99
#